data_6c9cfbff1db263bf215989ae18169cf0
#
_entry.id   6c9cfbff1db263bf215989ae18169cf0
#
_cell.length_a   1.000
_cell.length_b   1.000
_cell.length_c   1.000
_cell.angle_alpha   90.00
_cell.angle_beta   90.00
_cell.angle_gamma   90.00
#
_symmetry.space_group_name_H-M   'P 1'
#
loop_
_entity.id
_entity.type
_entity.pdbx_description
1 polymer ?
#
loop_
_entity_poly.entity_id
_entity_poly.type
_entity_poly.pdbx_seq_one_letter_code
_entity_poly.pdbx_strand_id
1 'polypeptide(L)'
;RQQYPIITDEKIASYLSELGDRLVAAAPTELKQPVYEYSFTPVNLKEINAFALPGGPMFVHRGMIEAADEEGQVAGVMAHELSHVLLRHGTANMTKAQNPWLQLGQIAGAVGGAVVGGGAGYAITQGSELGVGAALLRYSRDYEKQADLLGAQIMAHAGYDPRSLARMFETIEREAKNSGGEGPQWLSDHPNPGNRTQYITEEATKLTIASPPDTSEFNAAKKAFAAMPAAKSMSELAKSKRGSGR
;
A
#
# COMPACT_ATOMS: atom_id res chain seq x y z
N ARG A 1 6.38 20.09 -7.41
CA ARG A 1 5.50 19.18 -6.63
C ARG A 1 4.80 18.26 -7.63
N GLN A 2 5.13 16.98 -7.61
CA GLN A 2 4.42 15.98 -8.38
C GLN A 2 3.10 15.71 -7.63
N GLN A 3 2.01 16.27 -8.13
CA GLN A 3 0.70 16.14 -7.52
C GLN A 3 0.08 14.82 -8.00
N TYR A 4 -0.28 13.94 -7.09
CA TYR A 4 -1.05 12.74 -7.42
C TYR A 4 -2.41 13.13 -8.01
N PRO A 5 -2.91 12.42 -9.03
CA PRO A 5 -4.23 12.68 -9.60
C PRO A 5 -5.31 12.12 -8.66
N ILE A 6 -5.77 12.94 -7.72
CA ILE A 6 -6.81 12.54 -6.75
C ILE A 6 -8.16 12.41 -7.46
N ILE A 7 -8.91 11.38 -7.11
CA ILE A 7 -10.30 11.21 -7.56
C ILE A 7 -11.21 12.01 -6.63
N THR A 8 -11.97 12.92 -7.21
CA THR A 8 -12.90 13.82 -6.49
C THR A 8 -14.36 13.38 -6.60
N ASP A 9 -14.64 12.23 -7.21
CA ASP A 9 -15.98 11.66 -7.24
C ASP A 9 -16.39 11.28 -5.81
N GLU A 10 -17.50 11.90 -5.34
CA GLU A 10 -17.95 11.77 -3.95
C GLU A 10 -18.32 10.33 -3.59
N LYS A 11 -18.86 9.54 -4.52
CA LYS A 11 -19.24 8.14 -4.26
C LYS A 11 -18.01 7.28 -4.02
N ILE A 12 -16.98 7.45 -4.85
CA ILE A 12 -15.72 6.72 -4.71
C ILE A 12 -15.00 7.13 -3.43
N ALA A 13 -14.96 8.43 -3.14
CA ALA A 13 -14.31 8.95 -1.94
C ALA A 13 -15.04 8.48 -0.66
N SER A 14 -16.38 8.53 -0.64
CA SER A 14 -17.20 8.06 0.48
C SER A 14 -17.01 6.56 0.71
N TYR A 15 -17.12 5.75 -0.34
CA TYR A 15 -16.88 4.31 -0.28
C TYR A 15 -15.53 3.99 0.38
N LEU A 16 -14.45 4.62 -0.09
CA LEU A 16 -13.12 4.35 0.43
C LEU A 16 -12.95 4.82 1.88
N SER A 17 -13.56 5.95 2.25
CA SER A 17 -13.57 6.46 3.62
C SER A 17 -14.34 5.53 4.55
N GLU A 18 -15.53 5.09 4.17
CA GLU A 18 -16.36 4.19 4.97
C GLU A 18 -15.69 2.84 5.20
N LEU A 19 -15.04 2.27 4.16
CA LEU A 19 -14.24 1.07 4.28
C LEU A 19 -13.08 1.27 5.25
N GLY A 20 -12.33 2.36 5.10
CA GLY A 20 -11.20 2.69 5.95
C GLY A 20 -11.60 2.93 7.40
N ASP A 21 -12.66 3.68 7.64
CA ASP A 21 -13.19 3.96 8.98
C ASP A 21 -13.64 2.67 9.69
N ARG A 22 -14.25 1.74 8.94
CA ARG A 22 -14.62 0.41 9.46
C ARG A 22 -13.39 -0.37 9.92
N LEU A 23 -12.30 -0.35 9.14
CA LEU A 23 -11.05 -1.01 9.50
C LEU A 23 -10.39 -0.34 10.71
N VAL A 24 -10.38 0.98 10.78
CA VAL A 24 -9.87 1.73 11.92
C VAL A 24 -10.71 1.42 13.17
N ALA A 25 -12.04 1.36 13.05
CA ALA A 25 -12.91 0.99 14.18
C ALA A 25 -12.58 -0.41 14.71
N ALA A 26 -12.33 -1.37 13.82
CA ALA A 26 -12.01 -2.77 14.16
C ALA A 26 -10.57 -2.97 14.68
N ALA A 27 -9.69 -1.99 14.54
CA ALA A 27 -8.31 -2.08 15.00
C ALA A 27 -8.20 -2.04 16.53
N PRO A 28 -7.21 -2.73 17.13
CA PRO A 28 -6.97 -2.70 18.59
C PRO A 28 -6.80 -1.27 19.10
N THR A 29 -7.54 -0.91 20.13
CA THR A 29 -7.58 0.46 20.68
C THR A 29 -6.22 0.88 21.23
N GLU A 30 -5.48 -0.04 21.83
CA GLU A 30 -4.16 0.16 22.42
C GLU A 30 -3.07 0.52 21.40
N LEU A 31 -3.27 0.20 20.13
CA LEU A 31 -2.36 0.54 19.04
C LEU A 31 -2.67 1.90 18.40
N LYS A 32 -3.88 2.41 18.60
CA LYS A 32 -4.31 3.70 18.05
C LYS A 32 -3.60 4.84 18.79
N GLN A 33 -3.14 5.83 18.03
CA GLN A 33 -2.51 7.03 18.61
C GLN A 33 -3.49 8.18 18.52
N PRO A 34 -3.72 8.93 19.63
CA PRO A 34 -4.69 10.05 19.65
C PRO A 34 -4.36 11.18 18.67
N VAL A 35 -3.08 11.29 18.28
CA VAL A 35 -2.59 12.34 17.36
C VAL A 35 -2.64 11.91 15.89
N TYR A 36 -3.06 10.67 15.58
CA TYR A 36 -3.13 10.18 14.21
C TYR A 36 -4.46 10.58 13.58
N GLU A 37 -4.38 11.09 12.36
CA GLU A 37 -5.52 11.47 11.54
C GLU A 37 -5.64 10.51 10.36
N TYR A 38 -6.48 9.49 10.53
CA TYR A 38 -6.71 8.51 9.47
C TYR A 38 -7.54 9.14 8.36
N SER A 39 -7.06 9.04 7.14
CA SER A 39 -7.78 9.49 5.94
C SER A 39 -7.48 8.59 4.76
N PHE A 40 -8.44 8.43 3.87
CA PHE A 40 -8.39 7.45 2.77
C PHE A 40 -8.65 8.17 1.46
N THR A 41 -7.63 8.28 0.63
CA THR A 41 -7.64 9.09 -0.59
C THR A 41 -7.56 8.20 -1.82
N PRO A 42 -8.57 8.18 -2.71
CA PRO A 42 -8.50 7.46 -3.97
C PRO A 42 -7.64 8.22 -4.99
N VAL A 43 -6.72 7.50 -5.63
CA VAL A 43 -5.78 8.06 -6.62
C VAL A 43 -6.05 7.46 -7.99
N ASN A 44 -6.21 8.30 -9.03
CA ASN A 44 -6.50 7.87 -10.39
C ASN A 44 -5.23 7.38 -11.13
N LEU A 45 -4.67 6.29 -10.65
CA LEU A 45 -3.51 5.62 -11.23
C LEU A 45 -3.84 4.16 -11.53
N LYS A 46 -3.31 3.65 -12.65
CA LYS A 46 -3.58 2.26 -13.09
C LYS A 46 -2.73 1.22 -12.37
N GLU A 47 -1.64 1.65 -11.72
CA GLU A 47 -0.79 0.73 -10.95
C GLU A 47 -1.59 0.11 -9.81
N ILE A 48 -1.41 -1.21 -9.62
CA ILE A 48 -1.94 -1.92 -8.45
C ILE A 48 -1.06 -1.53 -7.27
N ASN A 49 -1.49 -0.52 -6.51
CA ASN A 49 -0.75 -0.01 -5.37
C ASN A 49 -1.68 0.64 -4.33
N ALA A 50 -1.25 0.57 -3.08
CA ALA A 50 -1.77 1.35 -1.96
C ALA A 50 -0.61 1.60 -1.00
N PHE A 51 -0.63 2.69 -0.27
CA PHE A 51 0.35 3.00 0.74
C PHE A 51 -0.20 3.92 1.82
N ALA A 52 0.29 3.76 3.04
CA ALA A 52 -0.03 4.65 4.13
C ALA A 52 1.19 5.44 4.60
N LEU A 53 0.97 6.68 5.00
CA LEU A 53 2.00 7.54 5.59
C LEU A 53 1.95 7.48 7.12
N PRO A 54 3.08 7.68 7.81
CA PRO A 54 3.08 7.86 9.25
C PRO A 54 2.09 8.96 9.66
N GLY A 55 1.29 8.67 10.67
CA GLY A 55 0.25 9.59 11.15
C GLY A 55 -1.15 9.30 10.61
N GLY A 56 -1.32 8.37 9.65
CA GLY A 56 -2.64 7.86 9.28
C GLY A 56 -3.11 8.06 7.83
N PRO A 57 -2.62 9.06 7.06
CA PRO A 57 -3.09 9.23 5.68
C PRO A 57 -2.75 8.02 4.80
N MET A 58 -3.75 7.48 4.10
CA MET A 58 -3.64 6.35 3.19
C MET A 58 -4.10 6.72 1.79
N PHE A 59 -3.37 6.24 0.79
CA PHE A 59 -3.63 6.46 -0.62
C PHE A 59 -3.86 5.12 -1.30
N VAL A 60 -4.99 4.98 -1.98
CA VAL A 60 -5.37 3.75 -2.68
C VAL A 60 -5.51 4.05 -4.16
N HIS A 61 -4.72 3.38 -4.99
CA HIS A 61 -4.79 3.53 -6.43
C HIS A 61 -6.03 2.86 -6.99
N ARG A 62 -6.62 3.49 -8.01
CA ARG A 62 -7.73 2.93 -8.77
C ARG A 62 -7.44 1.53 -9.27
N GLY A 63 -6.22 1.28 -9.78
CA GLY A 63 -5.80 -0.03 -10.27
C GLY A 63 -5.88 -1.12 -9.21
N MET A 64 -5.68 -0.81 -7.92
CA MET A 64 -5.87 -1.76 -6.82
C MET A 64 -7.33 -2.20 -6.69
N ILE A 65 -8.26 -1.24 -6.74
CA ILE A 65 -9.70 -1.51 -6.61
C ILE A 65 -10.24 -2.22 -7.85
N GLU A 66 -9.77 -1.83 -9.05
CA GLU A 66 -10.18 -2.48 -10.31
C GLU A 66 -9.70 -3.92 -10.40
N ALA A 67 -8.50 -4.25 -9.90
CA ALA A 67 -7.94 -5.60 -9.91
C ALA A 67 -8.60 -6.54 -8.89
N ALA A 68 -9.21 -6.00 -7.84
CA ALA A 68 -9.88 -6.80 -6.81
C ALA A 68 -11.17 -7.45 -7.34
N ASP A 69 -11.36 -8.74 -7.06
CA ASP A 69 -12.57 -9.49 -7.39
C ASP A 69 -13.71 -9.24 -6.39
N GLU A 70 -13.34 -8.94 -5.13
CA GLU A 70 -14.26 -8.71 -4.02
C GLU A 70 -13.73 -7.63 -3.07
N GLU A 71 -14.62 -6.96 -2.33
CA GLU A 71 -14.26 -5.89 -1.38
C GLU A 71 -13.26 -6.36 -0.32
N GLY A 72 -13.38 -7.61 0.14
CA GLY A 72 -12.47 -8.19 1.11
C GLY A 72 -10.99 -8.14 0.69
N GLN A 73 -10.70 -8.16 -0.61
CA GLN A 73 -9.34 -8.02 -1.13
C GLN A 73 -8.81 -6.59 -0.96
N VAL A 74 -9.64 -5.58 -1.23
CA VAL A 74 -9.30 -4.16 -0.99
C VAL A 74 -9.16 -3.90 0.51
N ALA A 75 -10.13 -4.38 1.31
CA ALA A 75 -10.10 -4.31 2.77
C ALA A 75 -8.82 -4.93 3.34
N GLY A 76 -8.38 -6.06 2.78
CA GLY A 76 -7.16 -6.74 3.19
C GLY A 76 -5.91 -5.90 3.00
N VAL A 77 -5.72 -5.33 1.80
CA VAL A 77 -4.59 -4.42 1.54
C VAL A 77 -4.66 -3.20 2.44
N MET A 78 -5.84 -2.58 2.60
CA MET A 78 -5.99 -1.42 3.47
C MET A 78 -5.73 -1.76 4.94
N ALA A 79 -6.12 -2.94 5.41
CA ALA A 79 -5.83 -3.41 6.77
C ALA A 79 -4.32 -3.69 6.97
N HIS A 80 -3.63 -4.21 5.95
CA HIS A 80 -2.18 -4.36 5.94
C HIS A 80 -1.47 -3.01 6.06
N GLU A 81 -1.85 -2.03 5.22
CA GLU A 81 -1.29 -0.67 5.28
C GLU A 81 -1.58 0.02 6.64
N LEU A 82 -2.81 -0.12 7.14
CA LEU A 82 -3.18 0.37 8.46
C LEU A 82 -2.31 -0.24 9.56
N SER A 83 -1.99 -1.54 9.44
CA SER A 83 -1.12 -2.24 10.39
C SER A 83 0.31 -1.68 10.41
N HIS A 84 0.86 -1.27 9.25
CA HIS A 84 2.14 -0.56 9.20
C HIS A 84 2.10 0.76 9.97
N VAL A 85 0.99 1.50 9.90
CA VAL A 85 0.79 2.74 10.66
C VAL A 85 0.69 2.47 12.16
N LEU A 86 -0.17 1.52 12.55
CA LEU A 86 -0.42 1.16 13.95
C LEU A 86 0.84 0.63 14.65
N LEU A 87 1.61 -0.21 13.97
CA LEU A 87 2.89 -0.77 14.44
C LEU A 87 4.07 0.19 14.25
N ARG A 88 3.83 1.37 13.66
CA ARG A 88 4.83 2.44 13.46
C ARG A 88 6.05 2.03 12.64
N HIS A 89 5.88 1.11 11.69
CA HIS A 89 6.98 0.59 10.88
C HIS A 89 7.68 1.69 10.08
N GLY A 90 6.92 2.63 9.49
CA GLY A 90 7.48 3.80 8.80
C GLY A 90 8.32 4.69 9.72
N THR A 91 7.81 5.00 10.90
CA THR A 91 8.54 5.80 11.90
C THR A 91 9.80 5.09 12.37
N ALA A 92 9.75 3.78 12.60
CA ALA A 92 10.92 3.00 12.98
C ALA A 92 12.00 3.00 11.87
N ASN A 93 11.59 2.92 10.60
CA ASN A 93 12.52 3.05 9.47
C ASN A 93 13.14 4.45 9.41
N MET A 94 12.35 5.52 9.65
CA MET A 94 12.88 6.89 9.72
C MET A 94 13.94 7.05 10.81
N THR A 95 13.67 6.53 12.01
CA THR A 95 14.61 6.58 13.13
C THR A 95 15.89 5.81 12.80
N LYS A 96 15.80 4.64 12.18
CA LYS A 96 16.96 3.88 11.71
C LYS A 96 17.76 4.67 10.67
N ALA A 97 17.10 5.30 9.69
CA ALA A 97 17.75 6.08 8.65
C ALA A 97 18.49 7.33 9.20
N GLN A 98 18.03 7.87 10.32
CA GLN A 98 18.67 9.00 11.00
C GLN A 98 19.85 8.60 11.91
N ASN A 99 20.11 7.30 12.08
CA ASN A 99 21.23 6.84 12.91
C ASN A 99 22.58 7.18 12.23
N PRO A 100 23.46 7.99 12.86
CA PRO A 100 24.72 8.43 12.27
C PRO A 100 25.65 7.28 11.86
N TRP A 101 25.63 6.17 12.60
CA TRP A 101 26.45 4.98 12.29
C TRP A 101 25.97 4.25 11.04
N LEU A 102 24.67 4.23 10.80
CA LEU A 102 24.10 3.66 9.55
C LEU A 102 24.41 4.57 8.36
N GLN A 103 24.36 5.90 8.54
CA GLN A 103 24.74 6.87 7.51
C GLN A 103 26.23 6.75 7.16
N LEU A 104 27.11 6.60 8.15
CA LEU A 104 28.52 6.34 7.91
C LEU A 104 28.78 5.03 7.18
N GLY A 105 28.05 3.95 7.53
CA GLY A 105 28.10 2.67 6.84
C GLY A 105 27.61 2.76 5.39
N GLN A 106 26.57 3.54 5.13
CA GLN A 106 26.06 3.79 3.78
C GLN A 106 27.03 4.63 2.95
N ILE A 107 27.67 5.63 3.53
CA ILE A 107 28.71 6.45 2.87
C ILE A 107 29.92 5.57 2.56
N ALA A 108 30.38 4.73 3.50
CA ALA A 108 31.48 3.79 3.26
C ALA A 108 31.12 2.75 2.18
N GLY A 109 29.89 2.24 2.19
CA GLY A 109 29.34 1.35 1.17
C GLY A 109 29.17 2.02 -0.19
N ALA A 110 28.79 3.29 -0.24
CA ALA A 110 28.64 4.07 -1.47
C ALA A 110 30.00 4.39 -2.09
N VAL A 111 31.04 4.67 -1.27
CA VAL A 111 32.42 4.85 -1.76
C VAL A 111 33.00 3.54 -2.28
N GLY A 112 32.67 2.38 -1.65
CA GLY A 112 33.01 1.05 -2.15
C GLY A 112 32.15 0.61 -3.35
N GLY A 113 30.90 1.05 -3.43
CA GLY A 113 29.92 0.72 -4.48
C GLY A 113 30.00 1.61 -5.72
N ALA A 114 30.67 2.77 -5.65
CA ALA A 114 30.94 3.62 -6.81
C ALA A 114 31.89 2.94 -7.83
N VAL A 115 32.53 1.83 -7.41
CA VAL A 115 33.33 0.97 -8.29
C VAL A 115 32.49 -0.12 -8.99
N VAL A 116 31.26 -0.38 -8.52
CA VAL A 116 30.34 -1.34 -9.12
C VAL A 116 29.11 -0.59 -9.64
N GLY A 117 29.18 -0.15 -10.88
CA GLY A 117 28.08 0.52 -11.56
C GLY A 117 26.79 -0.34 -11.50
N GLY A 118 25.75 0.16 -10.85
CA GLY A 118 24.44 -0.46 -10.79
C GLY A 118 23.38 0.53 -10.31
N GLY A 119 22.17 0.44 -10.85
CA GLY A 119 21.06 1.37 -10.73
C GLY A 119 20.58 1.77 -9.31
N ALA A 120 21.15 1.25 -8.25
CA ALA A 120 20.81 1.62 -6.87
C ALA A 120 21.25 3.05 -6.48
N GLY A 121 22.32 3.58 -7.10
CA GLY A 121 22.78 4.96 -6.87
C GLY A 121 21.89 6.00 -7.54
N TYR A 122 21.16 5.65 -8.60
CA TYR A 122 20.33 6.57 -9.38
C TYR A 122 19.02 6.93 -8.68
N ALA A 123 18.50 6.00 -7.89
CA ALA A 123 17.26 6.21 -7.15
C ALA A 123 17.38 7.24 -6.00
N ILE A 124 18.60 7.43 -5.47
CA ILE A 124 18.85 8.36 -4.37
C ILE A 124 19.05 9.79 -4.86
N THR A 125 19.60 9.99 -6.07
CA THR A 125 19.95 11.32 -6.60
C THR A 125 18.84 12.00 -7.42
N GLN A 126 17.84 11.25 -7.91
CA GLN A 126 16.64 11.79 -8.55
C GLN A 126 15.48 11.98 -7.55
N GLY A 127 15.77 11.91 -6.25
CA GLY A 127 14.81 12.11 -5.18
C GLY A 127 14.18 13.49 -5.25
N SER A 128 13.11 13.59 -6.05
CA SER A 128 12.03 14.53 -5.79
C SER A 128 11.68 14.52 -4.30
N GLU A 129 11.05 15.57 -3.80
CA GLU A 129 10.59 15.72 -2.41
C GLU A 129 9.73 14.53 -1.88
N LEU A 130 9.34 13.59 -2.77
CA LEU A 130 8.72 12.29 -2.45
C LEU A 130 9.73 11.12 -2.37
N GLY A 131 10.99 11.30 -2.78
CA GLY A 131 12.00 10.22 -2.77
C GLY A 131 12.39 9.73 -1.38
N VAL A 132 12.25 10.57 -0.36
CA VAL A 132 12.38 10.16 1.03
C VAL A 132 11.22 9.22 1.41
N GLY A 133 10.02 9.44 0.85
CA GLY A 133 8.85 8.60 1.09
C GLY A 133 9.04 7.15 0.62
N ALA A 134 9.51 6.92 -0.58
CA ALA A 134 9.63 5.56 -1.13
C ALA A 134 10.63 4.68 -0.35
N ALA A 135 11.76 5.25 0.09
CA ALA A 135 12.73 4.52 0.92
C ALA A 135 12.18 4.17 2.32
N LEU A 136 11.27 4.99 2.85
CA LEU A 136 10.64 4.78 4.16
C LEU A 136 9.53 3.73 4.12
N LEU A 137 8.93 3.50 2.95
CA LEU A 137 7.84 2.54 2.74
C LEU A 137 8.35 1.14 2.40
N ARG A 138 9.67 0.95 2.26
CA ARG A 138 10.24 -0.39 2.03
C ARG A 138 10.48 -1.09 3.37
N TYR A 139 9.68 -2.09 3.64
CA TYR A 139 9.68 -2.77 4.93
C TYR A 139 10.51 -4.06 4.93
N SER A 140 10.96 -4.47 6.13
CA SER A 140 11.61 -5.77 6.31
C SER A 140 10.58 -6.90 6.25
N ARG A 141 11.03 -8.12 5.93
CA ARG A 141 10.14 -9.31 5.94
C ARG A 141 9.43 -9.54 7.27
N ASP A 142 10.07 -9.18 8.38
CA ASP A 142 9.46 -9.29 9.71
C ASP A 142 8.34 -8.27 9.90
N TYR A 143 8.53 -7.04 9.41
CA TYR A 143 7.50 -6.00 9.44
C TYR A 143 6.32 -6.37 8.53
N GLU A 144 6.59 -6.96 7.36
CA GLU A 144 5.56 -7.49 6.47
C GLU A 144 4.70 -8.56 7.16
N LYS A 145 5.36 -9.53 7.81
CA LYS A 145 4.65 -10.59 8.54
C LYS A 145 3.81 -10.02 9.70
N GLN A 146 4.32 -9.04 10.44
CA GLN A 146 3.57 -8.37 11.51
C GLN A 146 2.35 -7.64 10.94
N ALA A 147 2.50 -6.94 9.82
CA ALA A 147 1.42 -6.21 9.17
C ALA A 147 0.35 -7.18 8.61
N ASP A 148 0.76 -8.30 8.04
CA ASP A 148 -0.17 -9.33 7.57
C ASP A 148 -1.00 -9.94 8.69
N LEU A 149 -0.37 -10.30 9.81
CA LEU A 149 -1.06 -10.92 10.94
C LEU A 149 -2.01 -9.94 11.65
N LEU A 150 -1.58 -8.71 11.90
CA LEU A 150 -2.46 -7.69 12.46
C LEU A 150 -3.57 -7.32 11.47
N GLY A 151 -3.25 -7.21 10.18
CA GLY A 151 -4.23 -6.96 9.13
C GLY A 151 -5.30 -8.03 9.07
N ALA A 152 -4.92 -9.31 9.18
CA ALA A 152 -5.86 -10.43 9.25
C ALA A 152 -6.81 -10.32 10.47
N GLN A 153 -6.30 -9.93 11.63
CA GLN A 153 -7.12 -9.71 12.84
C GLN A 153 -8.09 -8.54 12.66
N ILE A 154 -7.62 -7.42 12.12
CA ILE A 154 -8.47 -6.25 11.81
C ILE A 154 -9.58 -6.64 10.82
N MET A 155 -9.25 -7.38 9.76
CA MET A 155 -10.23 -7.88 8.80
C MET A 155 -11.32 -8.72 9.47
N ALA A 156 -10.94 -9.69 10.29
CA ALA A 156 -11.88 -10.57 10.99
C ALA A 156 -12.83 -9.77 11.89
N HIS A 157 -12.31 -8.81 12.66
CA HIS A 157 -13.12 -7.93 13.50
C HIS A 157 -14.03 -6.99 12.68
N ALA A 158 -13.60 -6.58 11.47
CA ALA A 158 -14.40 -5.78 10.54
C ALA A 158 -15.42 -6.60 9.74
N GLY A 159 -15.47 -7.94 9.93
CA GLY A 159 -16.41 -8.84 9.26
C GLY A 159 -15.94 -9.38 7.90
N TYR A 160 -14.67 -9.18 7.54
CA TYR A 160 -14.07 -9.73 6.32
C TYR A 160 -13.30 -11.03 6.59
N ASP A 161 -13.35 -11.96 5.64
CA ASP A 161 -12.50 -13.15 5.67
C ASP A 161 -11.03 -12.77 5.43
N PRO A 162 -10.11 -13.02 6.37
CA PRO A 162 -8.69 -12.69 6.19
C PRO A 162 -8.03 -13.37 4.98
N ARG A 163 -8.60 -14.48 4.49
CA ARG A 163 -8.10 -15.16 3.27
C ARG A 163 -8.26 -14.30 2.02
N SER A 164 -9.11 -13.26 2.05
CA SER A 164 -9.23 -12.30 0.95
C SER A 164 -7.93 -11.52 0.74
N LEU A 165 -7.18 -11.22 1.82
CA LEU A 165 -5.83 -10.63 1.71
C LEU A 165 -4.88 -11.58 0.98
N ALA A 166 -4.88 -12.88 1.33
CA ALA A 166 -4.06 -13.87 0.65
C ALA A 166 -4.42 -13.97 -0.84
N ARG A 167 -5.72 -13.99 -1.18
CA ARG A 167 -6.20 -13.97 -2.59
C ARG A 167 -5.78 -12.71 -3.34
N MET A 168 -5.74 -11.56 -2.67
CA MET A 168 -5.25 -10.34 -3.31
C MET A 168 -3.76 -10.43 -3.66
N PHE A 169 -2.93 -11.01 -2.81
CA PHE A 169 -1.53 -11.24 -3.13
C PHE A 169 -1.35 -12.15 -4.35
N GLU A 170 -2.16 -13.21 -4.46
CA GLU A 170 -2.17 -14.07 -5.65
C GLU A 170 -2.57 -13.29 -6.91
N THR A 171 -3.56 -12.39 -6.80
CA THR A 171 -3.96 -11.49 -7.88
C THR A 171 -2.82 -10.57 -8.29
N ILE A 172 -2.14 -9.93 -7.33
CA ILE A 172 -1.02 -9.03 -7.58
C ILE A 172 0.15 -9.80 -8.24
N GLU A 173 0.46 -11.01 -7.78
CA GLU A 173 1.50 -11.85 -8.38
C GLU A 173 1.15 -12.30 -9.80
N ARG A 174 -0.12 -12.61 -10.07
CA ARG A 174 -0.61 -12.96 -11.41
C ARG A 174 -0.44 -11.79 -12.38
N GLU A 175 -0.83 -10.59 -11.95
CA GLU A 175 -0.69 -9.37 -12.75
C GLU A 175 0.80 -9.02 -12.97
N ALA A 176 1.68 -9.27 -12.00
CA ALA A 176 3.12 -9.13 -12.15
C ALA A 176 3.68 -9.99 -13.28
N LYS A 177 3.25 -11.26 -13.36
CA LYS A 177 3.68 -12.19 -14.40
C LYS A 177 3.19 -11.77 -15.79
N ASN A 178 1.99 -11.18 -15.87
CA ASN A 178 1.36 -10.75 -17.13
C ASN A 178 1.97 -9.44 -17.67
N SER A 179 2.58 -8.61 -16.82
CA SER A 179 3.09 -7.28 -17.20
C SER A 179 4.47 -7.28 -17.89
N GLY A 180 5.06 -8.43 -18.13
CA GLY A 180 6.27 -8.54 -18.99
C GLY A 180 7.56 -7.96 -18.39
N GLY A 181 7.65 -7.78 -17.07
CA GLY A 181 8.91 -7.43 -16.39
C GLY A 181 8.88 -6.28 -15.38
N GLU A 182 7.93 -5.37 -15.44
CA GLU A 182 7.67 -4.41 -14.37
C GLU A 182 6.48 -4.91 -13.55
N GLY A 183 6.76 -5.67 -12.49
CA GLY A 183 5.74 -6.13 -11.56
C GLY A 183 5.03 -4.95 -10.87
N PRO A 184 3.82 -5.18 -10.29
CA PRO A 184 3.12 -4.17 -9.53
C PRO A 184 4.04 -3.52 -8.49
N GLN A 185 4.01 -2.19 -8.41
CA GLN A 185 4.84 -1.39 -7.52
C GLN A 185 4.71 -1.87 -6.07
N TRP A 186 3.53 -2.30 -5.67
CA TRP A 186 3.26 -2.79 -4.34
C TRP A 186 4.20 -3.94 -3.92
N LEU A 187 4.53 -4.88 -4.82
CA LEU A 187 5.48 -5.96 -4.52
C LEU A 187 6.92 -5.48 -4.30
N SER A 188 7.29 -4.33 -4.91
CA SER A 188 8.62 -3.74 -4.71
C SER A 188 8.75 -3.10 -3.35
N ASP A 189 7.66 -2.52 -2.83
CA ASP A 189 7.60 -1.83 -1.56
C ASP A 189 7.36 -2.83 -0.40
N HIS A 190 6.64 -3.93 -0.68
CA HIS A 190 6.27 -5.00 0.26
C HIS A 190 6.86 -6.36 -0.16
N PRO A 191 8.15 -6.61 0.16
CA PRO A 191 8.81 -7.84 -0.26
C PRO A 191 8.15 -9.08 0.35
N ASN A 192 7.76 -10.02 -0.52
CA ASN A 192 7.12 -11.26 -0.09
C ASN A 192 8.05 -12.06 0.84
N PRO A 193 7.62 -12.34 2.10
CA PRO A 193 8.39 -13.21 3.01
C PRO A 193 8.42 -14.68 2.60
N GLY A 194 7.79 -15.05 1.49
CA GLY A 194 7.89 -16.38 0.85
C GLY A 194 6.74 -17.33 1.14
N ASN A 195 5.94 -17.06 2.18
CA ASN A 195 4.82 -17.94 2.59
C ASN A 195 3.61 -17.15 3.14
N ARG A 196 3.37 -15.94 2.62
CA ARG A 196 2.30 -15.05 3.10
C ARG A 196 0.94 -15.72 3.09
N THR A 197 0.55 -16.30 1.97
CA THR A 197 -0.74 -16.99 1.80
C THR A 197 -0.92 -18.08 2.84
N GLN A 198 0.14 -18.86 3.13
CA GLN A 198 0.06 -19.95 4.10
C GLN A 198 -0.22 -19.42 5.51
N TYR A 199 0.62 -18.54 6.05
CA TYR A 199 0.46 -18.12 7.45
C TYR A 199 -0.76 -17.22 7.68
N ILE A 200 -1.20 -16.45 6.67
CA ILE A 200 -2.48 -15.71 6.75
C ILE A 200 -3.66 -16.69 6.81
N THR A 201 -3.62 -17.73 5.98
CA THR A 201 -4.67 -18.77 5.99
C THR A 201 -4.68 -19.54 7.33
N GLU A 202 -3.51 -19.85 7.87
CA GLU A 202 -3.38 -20.47 9.19
C GLU A 202 -3.92 -19.55 10.29
N GLU A 203 -3.61 -18.26 10.25
CA GLU A 203 -4.13 -17.28 11.20
C GLU A 203 -5.66 -17.16 11.09
N ALA A 204 -6.20 -17.11 9.88
CA ALA A 204 -7.64 -17.05 9.64
C ALA A 204 -8.42 -18.19 10.31
N THR A 205 -7.81 -19.38 10.47
CA THR A 205 -8.47 -20.52 11.15
C THR A 205 -8.65 -20.30 12.66
N LYS A 206 -7.91 -19.38 13.27
CA LYS A 206 -7.92 -19.08 14.71
C LYS A 206 -8.84 -17.91 15.05
N LEU A 207 -9.24 -17.14 14.03
CA LEU A 207 -10.00 -15.93 14.21
C LEU A 207 -11.50 -16.17 14.08
N THR A 208 -12.28 -15.49 14.90
CA THR A 208 -13.74 -15.41 14.75
C THR A 208 -14.05 -14.20 13.87
N ILE A 209 -14.68 -14.45 12.74
CA ILE A 209 -15.08 -13.39 11.82
C ILE A 209 -16.40 -12.80 12.28
N ALA A 210 -16.46 -11.48 12.44
CA ALA A 210 -17.67 -10.75 12.78
C ALA A 210 -18.72 -10.84 11.63
N SER A 211 -19.92 -10.31 11.85
CA SER A 211 -20.94 -10.28 10.80
C SER A 211 -20.42 -9.56 9.54
N PRO A 212 -20.59 -10.15 8.35
CA PRO A 212 -20.10 -9.57 7.13
C PRO A 212 -20.78 -8.23 6.83
N PRO A 213 -20.06 -7.23 6.33
CA PRO A 213 -20.63 -5.95 5.94
C PRO A 213 -21.42 -6.06 4.63
N ASP A 214 -22.26 -5.06 4.36
CA ASP A 214 -22.79 -4.85 3.02
C ASP A 214 -21.66 -4.34 2.10
N THR A 215 -21.48 -4.99 0.97
CA THR A 215 -20.43 -4.69 -0.03
C THR A 215 -21.03 -4.09 -1.32
N SER A 216 -22.26 -3.59 -1.30
CA SER A 216 -22.92 -3.00 -2.46
C SER A 216 -22.18 -1.78 -3.00
N GLU A 217 -21.58 -0.97 -2.12
CA GLU A 217 -20.81 0.22 -2.47
C GLU A 217 -19.52 -0.11 -3.23
N PHE A 218 -18.89 -1.25 -2.97
CA PHE A 218 -17.76 -1.73 -3.78
C PHE A 218 -18.14 -1.91 -5.25
N ASN A 219 -19.29 -2.55 -5.49
CA ASN A 219 -19.79 -2.74 -6.86
C ASN A 219 -20.18 -1.41 -7.52
N ALA A 220 -20.73 -0.47 -6.74
CA ALA A 220 -21.04 0.88 -7.20
C ALA A 220 -19.77 1.65 -7.58
N ALA A 221 -18.71 1.58 -6.77
CA ALA A 221 -17.41 2.17 -7.04
C ALA A 221 -16.77 1.59 -8.31
N LYS A 222 -16.79 0.27 -8.49
CA LYS A 222 -16.29 -0.39 -9.72
C LYS A 222 -17.04 0.08 -10.97
N LYS A 223 -18.38 0.23 -10.90
CA LYS A 223 -19.17 0.79 -11.99
C LYS A 223 -18.84 2.24 -12.27
N ALA A 224 -18.61 3.05 -11.23
CA ALA A 224 -18.19 4.43 -11.39
C ALA A 224 -16.84 4.53 -12.12
N PHE A 225 -15.87 3.69 -11.75
CA PHE A 225 -14.58 3.63 -12.46
C PHE A 225 -14.74 3.23 -13.94
N ALA A 226 -15.61 2.27 -14.25
CA ALA A 226 -15.86 1.85 -15.63
C ALA A 226 -16.43 2.99 -16.51
N ALA A 227 -17.11 3.96 -15.91
CA ALA A 227 -17.63 5.15 -16.59
C ALA A 227 -16.58 6.27 -16.75
N MET A 228 -15.44 6.19 -16.05
CA MET A 228 -14.37 7.18 -16.14
C MET A 228 -13.40 6.83 -17.29
N PRO A 229 -12.67 7.83 -17.84
CA PRO A 229 -11.53 7.55 -18.71
C PRO A 229 -10.54 6.59 -18.05
N ALA A 230 -9.88 5.74 -18.85
CA ALA A 230 -8.88 4.81 -18.36
C ALA A 230 -7.81 5.53 -17.51
N ALA A 231 -7.46 4.95 -16.36
CA ALA A 231 -6.41 5.49 -15.53
C ALA A 231 -5.05 5.41 -16.26
N LYS A 232 -4.24 6.45 -16.09
CA LYS A 232 -2.87 6.49 -16.63
C LYS A 232 -1.88 5.94 -15.63
N SER A 233 -0.75 5.43 -16.12
CA SER A 233 0.37 5.09 -15.25
C SER A 233 1.15 6.35 -14.84
N MET A 234 1.95 6.23 -13.77
CA MET A 234 2.90 7.28 -13.37
C MET A 234 3.85 7.65 -14.50
N SER A 235 4.32 6.67 -15.29
CA SER A 235 5.20 6.89 -16.44
C SER A 235 4.51 7.65 -17.58
N GLU A 236 3.25 7.36 -17.86
CA GLU A 236 2.43 8.07 -18.86
C GLU A 236 2.16 9.51 -18.42
N LEU A 237 1.87 9.74 -17.14
CA LEU A 237 1.70 11.10 -16.61
C LEU A 237 2.99 11.92 -16.67
N ALA A 238 4.14 11.31 -16.38
CA ALA A 238 5.43 11.98 -16.48
C ALA A 238 5.76 12.38 -17.93
N LYS A 239 5.45 11.51 -18.92
CA LYS A 239 5.64 11.80 -20.35
C LYS A 239 4.72 12.94 -20.81
N SER A 240 3.44 12.95 -20.39
CA SER A 240 2.48 14.00 -20.80
C SER A 240 2.89 15.39 -20.30
N LYS A 241 3.44 15.50 -19.09
CA LYS A 241 3.95 16.78 -18.55
C LYS A 241 5.17 17.31 -19.28
N ARG A 242 6.06 16.46 -19.79
CA ARG A 242 7.23 16.84 -20.59
C ARG A 242 6.86 17.32 -22.00
N GLY A 243 5.76 16.82 -22.57
CA GLY A 243 5.27 17.20 -23.89
C GLY A 243 4.53 18.55 -23.92
N SER A 244 3.95 18.98 -22.80
CA SER A 244 3.19 20.24 -22.71
C SER A 244 4.04 21.45 -22.30
N GLY A 245 5.33 21.29 -22.10
CA GLY A 245 6.29 22.33 -21.73
C GLY A 245 7.19 22.80 -22.89
N ARG A 246 6.79 22.53 -24.13
CA ARG A 246 7.44 23.07 -25.35
C ARG A 246 6.58 24.05 -26.08
#